data_bff94c526796866e7adea8ef9eb26dbd
#
_entry.id   bff94c526796866e7adea8ef9eb26dbd
#
_cell.length_a   1.000
_cell.length_b   1.000
_cell.length_c   1.000
_cell.angle_alpha   90.00
_cell.angle_beta   90.00
_cell.angle_gamma   90.00
#
_symmetry.space_group_name_H-M   'P 1'
#
loop_
_entity.id
_entity.type
_entity.pdbx_description
1 polymer ?
#
loop_
_entity_poly.entity_id
_entity_poly.type
_entity_poly.pdbx_seq_one_letter_code
_entity_poly.pdbx_strand_id
1 'polypeptide(L)'
;MKCPIIKRCGGCFYPQDQYQEELKEKTLFIEKEIKKTKLKIDVKPTVASPLVNGYRNKAIVAFNQKYEYGLYEEHSQDIIPYKHCLLHEDIMDEILQYIQSYLRKYRVSIYDRKRHKGLLRHILIRRGVKTDQTMVVLVCNENMWRGSKQFCNQLVKKFPSIKTIVLNVNTRRTPIVLGNEDKVLYGKGFIVDELCGLKFKISPQSFYQINHDQCVNLYTKALSLLNIKGNETAIDAYCGIGTIGMILSQNVKQVIGVESNKDAIKDAKNNARMNQLSNIQFVCDDATEFMKKLAKEKHKVDVVIMDPPRSGSTKQFMDSVKILNPKQVVYISCDPTTQIRDIQYFKKIGYHTHTMYLYDMFPHTRHVETVVLLSHKKPDGHINVKVEFGEGGGKVPLDNIAKRAESYKPKERVTYKMIKEYIEAKYGFKVHTAYIAEVKRDLGLPMYDAPNAVEELKQPRKHPTAEKVEAIKDEL
;
A
#
# COMPACT_ATOMS: atom_id res chain seq x y z
N MET A 1 -13.90 -11.69 -22.13
CA MET A 1 -14.64 -10.75 -23.04
C MET A 1 -13.70 -9.60 -23.37
N LYS A 2 -13.52 -9.24 -24.65
CA LYS A 2 -12.62 -8.12 -25.03
C LYS A 2 -13.38 -6.79 -24.97
N CYS A 3 -12.79 -5.78 -24.32
CA CYS A 3 -13.38 -4.44 -24.28
C CYS A 3 -13.37 -3.80 -25.69
N PRO A 4 -14.53 -3.42 -26.26
CA PRO A 4 -14.58 -2.90 -27.64
C PRO A 4 -13.94 -1.51 -27.81
N ILE A 5 -13.73 -0.77 -26.71
CA ILE A 5 -13.22 0.61 -26.73
C ILE A 5 -11.79 0.74 -26.21
N ILE A 6 -11.09 -0.38 -25.94
CA ILE A 6 -9.76 -0.38 -25.32
C ILE A 6 -8.73 0.49 -26.07
N LYS A 7 -8.82 0.56 -27.39
CA LYS A 7 -7.89 1.36 -28.21
C LYS A 7 -8.11 2.88 -28.13
N ARG A 8 -9.26 3.31 -27.62
CA ARG A 8 -9.65 4.73 -27.55
C ARG A 8 -9.74 5.23 -26.11
N CYS A 9 -10.16 4.35 -25.20
CA CYS A 9 -10.30 4.66 -23.79
C CYS A 9 -8.93 4.51 -23.10
N GLY A 10 -8.41 5.57 -22.50
CA GLY A 10 -7.14 5.54 -21.72
C GLY A 10 -7.20 4.76 -20.41
N GLY A 11 -8.26 3.97 -20.16
CA GLY A 11 -8.44 3.22 -18.91
C GLY A 11 -7.64 1.93 -18.80
N CYS A 12 -7.33 1.31 -19.95
CA CYS A 12 -6.57 0.06 -20.04
C CYS A 12 -5.46 0.18 -21.08
N PHE A 13 -4.33 -0.45 -20.81
CA PHE A 13 -3.19 -0.54 -21.73
C PHE A 13 -2.99 -1.96 -22.23
N TYR A 14 -3.12 -2.95 -21.34
CA TYR A 14 -2.94 -4.35 -21.68
C TYR A 14 -4.24 -5.02 -22.12
N PRO A 15 -4.17 -5.96 -23.11
CA PRO A 15 -5.28 -6.82 -23.45
C PRO A 15 -5.69 -7.69 -22.26
N GLN A 16 -6.99 -7.94 -22.11
CA GLN A 16 -7.54 -8.64 -20.94
C GLN A 16 -7.22 -10.15 -20.90
N ASP A 17 -6.77 -10.72 -21.98
CA ASP A 17 -6.40 -12.15 -22.14
C ASP A 17 -4.90 -12.43 -21.91
N GLN A 18 -4.10 -11.41 -21.58
CA GLN A 18 -2.64 -11.52 -21.45
C GLN A 18 -2.14 -11.09 -20.05
N TYR A 19 -2.90 -11.42 -19.00
CA TYR A 19 -2.59 -10.95 -17.67
C TYR A 19 -1.24 -11.46 -17.11
N GLN A 20 -0.85 -12.68 -17.44
CA GLN A 20 0.44 -13.22 -16.99
C GLN A 20 1.63 -12.52 -17.67
N GLU A 21 1.49 -12.17 -18.94
CA GLU A 21 2.47 -11.36 -19.67
C GLU A 21 2.57 -9.95 -19.10
N GLU A 22 1.43 -9.34 -18.77
CA GLU A 22 1.38 -8.03 -18.10
C GLU A 22 2.22 -8.03 -16.81
N LEU A 23 2.04 -9.03 -15.94
CA LEU A 23 2.80 -9.15 -14.69
C LEU A 23 4.31 -9.28 -14.93
N LYS A 24 4.70 -10.07 -15.94
CA LYS A 24 6.11 -10.21 -16.33
C LYS A 24 6.68 -8.89 -16.85
N GLU A 25 5.94 -8.18 -17.71
CA GLU A 25 6.38 -6.90 -18.26
C GLU A 25 6.54 -5.83 -17.17
N LYS A 26 5.62 -5.77 -16.19
CA LYS A 26 5.73 -4.89 -15.01
C LYS A 26 6.99 -5.20 -14.21
N THR A 27 7.30 -6.46 -13.97
CA THR A 27 8.53 -6.88 -13.28
C THR A 27 9.77 -6.48 -14.08
N LEU A 28 9.81 -6.82 -15.36
CA LEU A 28 10.94 -6.51 -16.26
C LEU A 28 11.18 -4.99 -16.40
N PHE A 29 10.11 -4.20 -16.40
CA PHE A 29 10.22 -2.74 -16.40
C PHE A 29 11.03 -2.25 -15.19
N ILE A 30 10.68 -2.71 -13.98
CA ILE A 30 11.36 -2.31 -12.74
C ILE A 30 12.81 -2.80 -12.72
N GLU A 31 13.06 -4.04 -13.13
CA GLU A 31 14.43 -4.57 -13.24
C GLU A 31 15.29 -3.72 -14.17
N LYS A 32 14.74 -3.29 -15.31
CA LYS A 32 15.42 -2.41 -16.26
C LYS A 32 15.73 -1.05 -15.64
N GLU A 33 14.78 -0.45 -14.91
CA GLU A 33 15.01 0.83 -14.24
C GLU A 33 16.09 0.73 -13.15
N ILE A 34 16.11 -0.34 -12.37
CA ILE A 34 17.15 -0.58 -11.36
C ILE A 34 18.52 -0.81 -12.02
N LYS A 35 18.60 -1.56 -13.12
CA LYS A 35 19.85 -1.80 -13.86
C LYS A 35 20.50 -0.52 -14.39
N LYS A 36 19.74 0.54 -14.64
CA LYS A 36 20.30 1.87 -15.01
C LYS A 36 21.02 2.55 -13.84
N THR A 37 20.89 2.02 -12.64
CA THR A 37 21.48 2.59 -11.43
C THR A 37 22.61 1.70 -10.88
N LYS A 38 23.30 2.19 -9.82
CA LYS A 38 24.27 1.39 -9.06
C LYS A 38 23.65 0.67 -7.86
N LEU A 39 22.31 0.55 -7.83
CA LEU A 39 21.60 -0.14 -6.77
C LEU A 39 21.66 -1.66 -7.01
N LYS A 40 21.86 -2.40 -5.92
CA LYS A 40 21.77 -3.87 -5.92
C LYS A 40 20.51 -4.24 -5.14
N ILE A 41 19.39 -4.33 -5.86
CA ILE A 41 18.08 -4.62 -5.28
C ILE A 41 17.54 -5.88 -5.98
N ASP A 42 17.12 -6.86 -5.19
CA ASP A 42 16.42 -8.04 -5.66
C ASP A 42 14.94 -7.67 -5.91
N VAL A 43 14.53 -7.67 -7.16
CA VAL A 43 13.16 -7.35 -7.59
C VAL A 43 12.33 -8.63 -7.53
N LYS A 44 11.33 -8.66 -6.67
CA LYS A 44 10.43 -9.79 -6.61
C LYS A 44 9.41 -9.75 -7.76
N PRO A 45 8.96 -10.90 -8.25
CA PRO A 45 7.90 -10.95 -9.25
C PRO A 45 6.68 -10.15 -8.82
N THR A 46 6.01 -9.50 -9.78
CA THR A 46 4.80 -8.73 -9.49
C THR A 46 3.69 -9.63 -8.95
N VAL A 47 3.21 -9.33 -7.76
CA VAL A 47 2.10 -10.05 -7.13
C VAL A 47 0.81 -9.73 -7.87
N ALA A 48 0.17 -10.78 -8.39
CA ALA A 48 -1.10 -10.67 -9.09
C ALA A 48 -2.20 -10.09 -8.18
N SER A 49 -3.11 -9.31 -8.77
CA SER A 49 -4.33 -8.89 -8.09
C SER A 49 -5.25 -10.09 -7.86
N PRO A 50 -5.90 -10.23 -6.70
CA PRO A 50 -6.92 -11.25 -6.47
C PRO A 50 -8.07 -11.16 -7.46
N LEU A 51 -8.45 -9.94 -7.83
CA LEU A 51 -9.44 -9.66 -8.87
C LEU A 51 -8.76 -8.91 -10.02
N VAL A 52 -8.85 -9.48 -11.22
CA VAL A 52 -8.31 -8.86 -12.45
C VAL A 52 -9.36 -7.94 -13.08
N ASN A 53 -10.63 -8.32 -12.96
CA ASN A 53 -11.80 -7.54 -13.40
C ASN A 53 -12.66 -7.20 -12.17
N GLY A 54 -13.46 -6.13 -12.29
CA GLY A 54 -14.34 -5.69 -11.21
C GLY A 54 -13.62 -5.19 -9.94
N TYR A 55 -12.32 -4.96 -10.00
CA TYR A 55 -11.53 -4.62 -8.83
C TYR A 55 -11.67 -3.17 -8.34
N ARG A 56 -12.11 -2.27 -9.24
CA ARG A 56 -12.24 -0.85 -8.90
C ARG A 56 -13.51 -0.60 -8.09
N ASN A 57 -13.33 -0.15 -6.87
CA ASN A 57 -14.43 0.30 -6.00
C ASN A 57 -14.85 1.75 -6.26
N LYS A 58 -14.35 2.39 -7.32
CA LYS A 58 -14.66 3.76 -7.71
C LYS A 58 -14.74 3.90 -9.22
N ALA A 59 -15.83 4.49 -9.71
CA ALA A 59 -16.01 4.90 -11.10
C ALA A 59 -16.29 6.40 -11.18
N ILE A 60 -15.71 7.08 -12.17
CA ILE A 60 -16.00 8.49 -12.50
C ILE A 60 -16.29 8.56 -13.97
N VAL A 61 -17.47 9.08 -14.31
CA VAL A 61 -17.89 9.23 -15.70
C VAL A 61 -18.37 10.65 -15.99
N ALA A 62 -18.20 11.07 -17.24
CA ALA A 62 -18.81 12.29 -17.77
C ALA A 62 -20.00 11.94 -18.67
N PHE A 63 -20.85 12.93 -18.96
CA PHE A 63 -21.97 12.78 -19.87
C PHE A 63 -21.83 13.70 -21.08
N ASN A 64 -22.18 13.21 -22.26
CA ASN A 64 -22.29 14.02 -23.45
C ASN A 64 -23.73 14.59 -23.61
N GLN A 65 -23.93 15.48 -24.59
CA GLN A 65 -25.22 16.13 -24.83
C GLN A 65 -26.32 15.15 -25.31
N LYS A 66 -25.96 13.93 -25.70
CA LYS A 66 -26.90 12.84 -26.05
C LYS A 66 -27.31 12.00 -24.85
N TYR A 67 -26.92 12.41 -23.63
CA TYR A 67 -27.09 11.67 -22.38
C TYR A 67 -26.33 10.33 -22.33
N GLU A 68 -25.28 10.17 -23.12
CA GLU A 68 -24.44 8.99 -23.03
C GLU A 68 -23.32 9.27 -22.01
N TYR A 69 -23.12 8.34 -21.08
CA TYR A 69 -21.99 8.41 -20.15
C TYR A 69 -20.77 7.66 -20.68
N GLY A 70 -19.61 8.12 -20.28
CA GLY A 70 -18.37 7.50 -20.70
C GLY A 70 -17.13 8.09 -20.04
N LEU A 71 -15.98 7.63 -20.51
CA LEU A 71 -14.67 8.15 -20.14
C LEU A 71 -14.15 9.10 -21.22
N TYR A 72 -13.23 9.97 -20.84
CA TYR A 72 -12.56 10.80 -21.84
C TYR A 72 -11.62 9.96 -22.69
N GLU A 73 -11.59 10.25 -23.99
CA GLU A 73 -10.62 9.70 -24.92
C GLU A 73 -9.22 10.17 -24.56
N GLU A 74 -8.24 9.30 -24.69
CA GLU A 74 -6.84 9.63 -24.40
C GLU A 74 -6.39 10.80 -25.28
N HIS A 75 -5.76 11.80 -24.68
CA HIS A 75 -5.32 13.05 -25.34
C HIS A 75 -6.44 13.92 -25.91
N SER A 76 -7.69 13.65 -25.57
CA SER A 76 -8.87 14.40 -26.04
C SER A 76 -9.79 14.75 -24.88
N GLN A 77 -10.82 15.55 -25.18
CA GLN A 77 -11.91 15.87 -24.25
C GLN A 77 -13.23 15.22 -24.69
N ASP A 78 -13.19 14.41 -25.72
CA ASP A 78 -14.36 13.71 -26.21
C ASP A 78 -14.70 12.55 -25.30
N ILE A 79 -15.99 12.34 -25.09
CA ILE A 79 -16.50 11.28 -24.24
C ILE A 79 -16.72 10.04 -25.09
N ILE A 80 -16.05 8.94 -24.75
CA ILE A 80 -16.26 7.65 -25.37
C ILE A 80 -17.33 6.90 -24.57
N PRO A 81 -18.53 6.74 -25.13
CA PRO A 81 -19.59 6.01 -24.44
C PRO A 81 -19.26 4.53 -24.29
N TYR A 82 -19.69 3.97 -23.16
CA TYR A 82 -19.66 2.53 -22.95
C TYR A 82 -20.92 2.07 -22.22
N LYS A 83 -21.21 0.77 -22.30
CA LYS A 83 -22.33 0.14 -21.55
C LYS A 83 -21.83 -0.66 -20.36
N HIS A 84 -20.64 -1.21 -20.48
CA HIS A 84 -20.02 -2.05 -19.48
C HIS A 84 -18.52 -1.82 -19.46
N CYS A 85 -17.94 -1.65 -18.27
CA CYS A 85 -16.52 -1.52 -18.06
C CYS A 85 -16.00 -2.64 -17.15
N LEU A 86 -15.07 -3.43 -17.65
CA LEU A 86 -14.54 -4.59 -16.92
C LEU A 86 -13.74 -4.22 -15.66
N LEU A 87 -13.37 -2.95 -15.49
CA LEU A 87 -12.51 -2.53 -14.36
C LEU A 87 -13.28 -2.36 -13.06
N HIS A 88 -14.56 -2.00 -13.10
CA HIS A 88 -15.40 -1.82 -11.91
C HIS A 88 -16.55 -2.83 -11.88
N GLU A 89 -17.17 -2.97 -10.71
CA GLU A 89 -18.25 -3.91 -10.49
C GLU A 89 -19.49 -3.56 -11.32
N ASP A 90 -20.19 -4.58 -11.84
CA ASP A 90 -21.36 -4.44 -12.72
C ASP A 90 -22.45 -3.55 -12.15
N ILE A 91 -22.66 -3.58 -10.83
CA ILE A 91 -23.64 -2.73 -10.15
C ILE A 91 -23.41 -1.24 -10.39
N MET A 92 -22.16 -0.81 -10.62
CA MET A 92 -21.89 0.59 -10.93
C MET A 92 -22.40 0.95 -12.33
N ASP A 93 -22.28 0.04 -13.29
CA ASP A 93 -22.83 0.23 -14.63
C ASP A 93 -24.37 0.22 -14.60
N GLU A 94 -24.99 -0.64 -13.82
CA GLU A 94 -26.45 -0.65 -13.63
C GLU A 94 -26.96 0.67 -13.05
N ILE A 95 -26.27 1.20 -12.04
CA ILE A 95 -26.60 2.50 -11.45
C ILE A 95 -26.43 3.61 -12.49
N LEU A 96 -25.35 3.61 -13.27
CA LEU A 96 -25.11 4.62 -14.32
C LEU A 96 -26.15 4.55 -15.42
N GLN A 97 -26.55 3.37 -15.88
CA GLN A 97 -27.60 3.17 -16.88
C GLN A 97 -28.96 3.68 -16.38
N TYR A 98 -29.28 3.40 -15.11
CA TYR A 98 -30.50 3.94 -14.50
C TYR A 98 -30.47 5.46 -14.44
N ILE A 99 -29.37 6.05 -14.00
CA ILE A 99 -29.20 7.50 -13.94
C ILE A 99 -29.31 8.11 -15.36
N GLN A 100 -28.67 7.50 -16.36
CA GLN A 100 -28.76 7.91 -17.75
C GLN A 100 -30.21 7.98 -18.23
N SER A 101 -30.99 6.94 -17.95
CA SER A 101 -32.40 6.85 -18.31
C SER A 101 -33.22 7.95 -17.62
N TYR A 102 -32.95 8.22 -16.34
CA TYR A 102 -33.58 9.29 -15.58
C TYR A 102 -33.27 10.67 -16.17
N LEU A 103 -32.00 10.97 -16.42
CA LEU A 103 -31.55 12.23 -16.98
C LEU A 103 -32.22 12.54 -18.34
N ARG A 104 -32.33 11.52 -19.19
CA ARG A 104 -32.99 11.61 -20.50
C ARG A 104 -34.49 11.85 -20.34
N LYS A 105 -35.15 11.08 -19.48
CA LYS A 105 -36.61 11.18 -19.22
C LYS A 105 -37.02 12.56 -18.72
N TYR A 106 -36.24 13.12 -17.79
CA TYR A 106 -36.55 14.40 -17.16
C TYR A 106 -35.82 15.60 -17.79
N ARG A 107 -35.12 15.36 -18.91
CA ARG A 107 -34.39 16.38 -19.68
C ARG A 107 -33.45 17.22 -18.79
N VAL A 108 -32.76 16.58 -17.88
CA VAL A 108 -31.77 17.24 -17.02
C VAL A 108 -30.64 17.77 -17.86
N SER A 109 -30.30 19.05 -17.76
CA SER A 109 -29.27 19.66 -18.61
C SER A 109 -27.88 19.09 -18.30
N ILE A 110 -27.19 18.64 -19.36
CA ILE A 110 -25.80 18.17 -19.26
C ILE A 110 -24.87 19.36 -19.48
N TYR A 111 -23.81 19.44 -18.68
CA TYR A 111 -22.83 20.50 -18.77
C TYR A 111 -22.07 20.47 -20.10
N ASP A 112 -22.15 21.61 -20.81
CA ASP A 112 -21.36 21.89 -22.00
C ASP A 112 -20.11 22.69 -21.60
N ARG A 113 -18.95 22.08 -21.72
CA ARG A 113 -17.67 22.68 -21.34
C ARG A 113 -17.31 23.90 -22.21
N LYS A 114 -17.66 23.89 -23.49
CA LYS A 114 -17.37 25.00 -24.41
C LYS A 114 -18.19 26.24 -24.06
N ARG A 115 -19.48 26.03 -23.77
CA ARG A 115 -20.42 27.10 -23.42
C ARG A 115 -20.43 27.44 -21.93
N HIS A 116 -19.84 26.58 -21.10
CA HIS A 116 -19.88 26.67 -19.62
C HIS A 116 -21.33 26.75 -19.07
N LYS A 117 -22.22 25.98 -19.65
CA LYS A 117 -23.65 25.94 -19.31
C LYS A 117 -24.12 24.49 -19.14
N GLY A 118 -25.17 24.30 -18.33
CA GLY A 118 -25.73 23.00 -18.00
C GLY A 118 -25.40 22.59 -16.59
N LEU A 119 -26.16 21.65 -16.04
CA LEU A 119 -26.12 21.28 -14.61
C LEU A 119 -25.10 20.19 -14.35
N LEU A 120 -25.31 18.97 -14.89
CA LEU A 120 -24.56 17.79 -14.54
C LEU A 120 -23.25 17.67 -15.35
N ARG A 121 -22.14 17.61 -14.66
CA ARG A 121 -20.78 17.46 -15.22
C ARG A 121 -20.29 16.02 -15.20
N HIS A 122 -20.28 15.42 -14.01
CA HIS A 122 -19.78 14.06 -13.80
C HIS A 122 -20.66 13.32 -12.77
N ILE A 123 -20.57 12.01 -12.81
CA ILE A 123 -21.01 11.16 -11.71
C ILE A 123 -19.80 10.40 -11.20
N LEU A 124 -19.62 10.43 -9.88
CA LEU A 124 -18.70 9.57 -9.19
C LEU A 124 -19.50 8.55 -8.37
N ILE A 125 -19.25 7.27 -8.59
CA ILE A 125 -19.76 6.18 -7.75
C ILE A 125 -18.59 5.63 -6.96
N ARG A 126 -18.81 5.40 -5.68
CA ARG A 126 -17.86 4.76 -4.79
C ARG A 126 -18.56 3.70 -3.96
N ARG A 127 -17.92 2.56 -3.80
CA ARG A 127 -18.47 1.41 -3.12
C ARG A 127 -17.54 0.94 -2.01
N GLY A 128 -18.08 0.61 -0.83
CA GLY A 128 -17.41 -0.12 0.22
C GLY A 128 -17.49 -1.61 -0.09
N VAL A 129 -16.34 -2.23 -0.34
CA VAL A 129 -16.26 -3.63 -0.82
C VAL A 129 -16.75 -4.61 0.25
N LYS A 130 -16.38 -4.39 1.51
CA LYS A 130 -16.79 -5.28 2.61
C LYS A 130 -18.18 -4.95 3.18
N THR A 131 -18.65 -3.73 3.02
CA THR A 131 -19.92 -3.28 3.62
C THR A 131 -21.04 -3.17 2.61
N ASP A 132 -20.78 -3.32 1.33
CA ASP A 132 -21.75 -3.14 0.23
C ASP A 132 -22.41 -1.75 0.21
N GLN A 133 -21.82 -0.76 0.89
CA GLN A 133 -22.35 0.59 0.90
C GLN A 133 -21.94 1.34 -0.35
N THR A 134 -22.89 1.94 -1.04
CA THR A 134 -22.63 2.73 -2.24
C THR A 134 -22.89 4.23 -1.99
N MET A 135 -21.96 5.06 -2.47
CA MET A 135 -22.09 6.51 -2.52
C MET A 135 -22.18 6.96 -3.97
N VAL A 136 -23.15 7.81 -4.28
CA VAL A 136 -23.27 8.49 -5.57
C VAL A 136 -23.02 9.98 -5.38
N VAL A 137 -22.03 10.51 -6.12
CA VAL A 137 -21.70 11.94 -6.11
C VAL A 137 -22.09 12.53 -7.46
N LEU A 138 -22.98 13.49 -7.44
CA LEU A 138 -23.42 14.23 -8.61
C LEU A 138 -22.60 15.52 -8.68
N VAL A 139 -21.65 15.59 -9.61
CA VAL A 139 -20.82 16.78 -9.80
C VAL A 139 -21.58 17.75 -10.70
N CYS A 140 -21.99 18.87 -10.15
CA CYS A 140 -22.84 19.85 -10.81
C CYS A 140 -22.12 21.20 -10.98
N ASN A 141 -22.51 21.92 -12.03
CA ASN A 141 -22.06 23.30 -12.29
C ASN A 141 -22.83 24.33 -11.45
N GLU A 142 -23.86 23.89 -10.75
CA GLU A 142 -24.74 24.71 -9.93
C GLU A 142 -24.92 24.07 -8.56
N ASN A 143 -25.25 24.87 -7.56
CA ASN A 143 -25.42 24.41 -6.19
C ASN A 143 -26.84 23.88 -5.88
N MET A 144 -27.70 23.82 -6.90
CA MET A 144 -29.09 23.36 -6.78
C MET A 144 -29.46 22.52 -8.00
N TRP A 145 -30.12 21.40 -7.73
CA TRP A 145 -30.80 20.60 -8.74
C TRP A 145 -32.29 20.48 -8.39
N ARG A 146 -33.16 21.16 -9.16
CA ARG A 146 -34.60 21.03 -9.01
C ARG A 146 -35.03 19.60 -9.34
N GLY A 147 -35.80 18.97 -8.44
CA GLY A 147 -36.20 17.56 -8.60
C GLY A 147 -35.20 16.55 -7.98
N SER A 148 -34.13 16.99 -7.34
CA SER A 148 -33.14 16.10 -6.67
C SER A 148 -33.78 15.15 -5.66
N LYS A 149 -34.81 15.60 -4.89
CA LYS A 149 -35.54 14.75 -3.92
C LYS A 149 -36.20 13.56 -4.60
N GLN A 150 -36.90 13.80 -5.73
CA GLN A 150 -37.54 12.73 -6.51
C GLN A 150 -36.51 11.78 -7.09
N PHE A 151 -35.41 12.31 -7.64
CA PHE A 151 -34.28 11.53 -8.14
C PHE A 151 -33.73 10.60 -7.05
N CYS A 152 -33.39 11.16 -5.88
CA CYS A 152 -32.83 10.39 -4.78
C CYS A 152 -33.78 9.27 -4.34
N ASN A 153 -35.08 9.57 -4.16
CA ASN A 153 -36.06 8.57 -3.74
C ASN A 153 -36.17 7.40 -4.75
N GLN A 154 -36.19 7.71 -6.04
CA GLN A 154 -36.29 6.68 -7.08
C GLN A 154 -35.00 5.86 -7.16
N LEU A 155 -33.84 6.50 -7.09
CA LEU A 155 -32.55 5.84 -7.18
C LEU A 155 -32.30 4.90 -5.99
N VAL A 156 -32.57 5.36 -4.77
CA VAL A 156 -32.39 4.56 -3.55
C VAL A 156 -33.40 3.41 -3.48
N LYS A 157 -34.64 3.63 -3.94
CA LYS A 157 -35.64 2.55 -4.03
C LYS A 157 -35.20 1.44 -4.98
N LYS A 158 -34.56 1.80 -6.11
CA LYS A 158 -34.06 0.84 -7.10
C LYS A 158 -32.78 0.13 -6.62
N PHE A 159 -31.90 0.86 -5.92
CA PHE A 159 -30.60 0.37 -5.46
C PHE A 159 -30.43 0.58 -3.95
N PRO A 160 -30.89 -0.36 -3.10
CA PRO A 160 -30.84 -0.22 -1.63
C PRO A 160 -29.41 -0.18 -1.05
N SER A 161 -28.40 -0.60 -1.80
CA SER A 161 -26.98 -0.45 -1.44
C SER A 161 -26.55 1.01 -1.37
N ILE A 162 -27.24 1.93 -2.05
CA ILE A 162 -26.94 3.37 -1.99
C ILE A 162 -27.29 3.92 -0.62
N LYS A 163 -26.27 4.25 0.16
CA LYS A 163 -26.41 4.79 1.53
C LYS A 163 -26.31 6.30 1.58
N THR A 164 -25.77 6.92 0.54
CA THR A 164 -25.68 8.37 0.46
C THR A 164 -25.60 8.87 -0.98
N ILE A 165 -26.21 10.04 -1.20
CA ILE A 165 -26.13 10.79 -2.47
C ILE A 165 -25.69 12.20 -2.12
N VAL A 166 -24.65 12.69 -2.78
CA VAL A 166 -24.07 14.00 -2.55
C VAL A 166 -24.08 14.80 -3.86
N LEU A 167 -24.47 16.06 -3.80
CA LEU A 167 -24.26 17.03 -4.86
C LEU A 167 -22.96 17.77 -4.56
N ASN A 168 -21.97 17.58 -5.42
CA ASN A 168 -20.70 18.30 -5.35
C ASN A 168 -20.73 19.47 -6.33
N VAL A 169 -20.44 20.67 -5.85
CA VAL A 169 -20.51 21.91 -6.65
C VAL A 169 -19.15 22.21 -7.26
N ASN A 170 -19.06 22.14 -8.58
CA ASN A 170 -17.86 22.52 -9.31
C ASN A 170 -18.20 23.47 -10.45
N THR A 171 -18.13 24.76 -10.19
CA THR A 171 -18.39 25.84 -11.15
C THR A 171 -17.14 26.27 -11.92
N ARG A 172 -15.98 25.70 -11.64
CA ARG A 172 -14.69 26.12 -12.21
C ARG A 172 -14.45 25.51 -13.59
N ARG A 173 -13.76 26.25 -14.46
CA ARG A 173 -13.20 25.71 -15.72
C ARG A 173 -11.88 25.01 -15.45
N THR A 174 -11.93 23.79 -14.94
CA THR A 174 -10.76 23.01 -14.49
C THR A 174 -10.91 21.55 -14.91
N PRO A 175 -9.81 20.82 -15.14
CA PRO A 175 -9.84 19.37 -15.30
C PRO A 175 -10.14 18.62 -14.00
N ILE A 176 -10.05 19.29 -12.84
CA ILE A 176 -10.37 18.67 -11.54
C ILE A 176 -11.86 18.38 -11.49
N VAL A 177 -12.23 17.14 -11.21
CA VAL A 177 -13.61 16.67 -11.24
C VAL A 177 -14.42 17.26 -10.07
N LEU A 178 -13.93 17.09 -8.84
CA LEU A 178 -14.65 17.53 -7.64
C LEU A 178 -14.38 19.01 -7.33
N GLY A 179 -15.46 19.72 -7.00
CA GLY A 179 -15.39 21.04 -6.40
C GLY A 179 -15.18 20.96 -4.88
N ASN A 180 -15.16 22.13 -4.22
CA ASN A 180 -14.86 22.21 -2.77
C ASN A 180 -16.11 22.17 -1.87
N GLU A 181 -17.31 22.26 -2.45
CA GLU A 181 -18.57 22.31 -1.72
C GLU A 181 -19.36 21.02 -1.96
N ASP A 182 -19.77 20.36 -0.90
CA ASP A 182 -20.60 19.16 -0.90
C ASP A 182 -21.94 19.43 -0.20
N LYS A 183 -23.06 19.08 -0.86
CA LYS A 183 -24.40 19.10 -0.28
C LYS A 183 -24.95 17.68 -0.22
N VAL A 184 -25.28 17.23 0.97
CA VAL A 184 -25.89 15.91 1.15
C VAL A 184 -27.34 15.98 0.70
N LEU A 185 -27.69 15.21 -0.33
CA LEU A 185 -29.06 15.09 -0.83
C LEU A 185 -29.81 13.92 -0.18
N TYR A 186 -29.07 12.86 0.20
CA TYR A 186 -29.59 11.67 0.86
C TYR A 186 -28.51 11.04 1.73
N GLY A 187 -28.90 10.49 2.89
CA GLY A 187 -28.01 9.76 3.79
C GLY A 187 -27.08 10.66 4.61
N LYS A 188 -25.89 10.16 4.91
CA LYS A 188 -24.94 10.80 5.86
C LYS A 188 -23.82 11.61 5.18
N GLY A 189 -23.74 11.63 3.84
CA GLY A 189 -22.66 12.27 3.09
C GLY A 189 -21.36 11.46 3.03
N PHE A 190 -21.37 10.22 3.50
CA PHE A 190 -20.24 9.31 3.46
C PHE A 190 -20.71 7.85 3.47
N ILE A 191 -19.81 6.95 3.11
CA ILE A 191 -19.97 5.51 3.31
C ILE A 191 -18.88 5.03 4.28
N VAL A 192 -19.05 3.82 4.80
CA VAL A 192 -18.05 3.14 5.62
C VAL A 192 -17.62 1.87 4.89
N ASP A 193 -16.33 1.61 4.86
CA ASP A 193 -15.80 0.32 4.43
C ASP A 193 -14.88 -0.25 5.51
N GLU A 194 -14.51 -1.52 5.37
CA GLU A 194 -13.60 -2.20 6.27
C GLU A 194 -12.32 -2.62 5.54
N LEU A 195 -11.15 -2.32 6.10
CA LEU A 195 -9.84 -2.69 5.56
C LEU A 195 -8.95 -3.18 6.70
N CYS A 196 -8.40 -4.40 6.57
CA CYS A 196 -7.55 -5.02 7.60
C CYS A 196 -8.18 -5.03 9.00
N GLY A 197 -9.50 -5.29 9.10
CA GLY A 197 -10.25 -5.36 10.35
C GLY A 197 -10.62 -4.01 10.97
N LEU A 198 -10.28 -2.89 10.34
CA LEU A 198 -10.62 -1.54 10.78
C LEU A 198 -11.67 -0.90 9.85
N LYS A 199 -12.56 -0.09 10.43
CA LYS A 199 -13.62 0.63 9.72
C LYS A 199 -13.14 2.02 9.30
N PHE A 200 -13.38 2.38 8.05
CA PHE A 200 -12.99 3.66 7.49
C PHE A 200 -14.20 4.41 6.92
N LYS A 201 -14.44 5.59 7.44
CA LYS A 201 -15.34 6.56 6.85
C LYS A 201 -14.70 7.10 5.57
N ILE A 202 -15.45 7.07 4.48
CA ILE A 202 -15.01 7.50 3.16
C ILE A 202 -15.98 8.59 2.69
N SER A 203 -15.51 9.83 2.62
CA SER A 203 -16.25 10.97 2.07
C SER A 203 -15.99 11.14 0.57
N PRO A 204 -16.72 12.02 -0.16
CA PRO A 204 -16.49 12.28 -1.57
C PRO A 204 -15.03 12.62 -1.92
N GLN A 205 -14.39 13.43 -1.08
CA GLN A 205 -13.04 13.95 -1.28
C GLN A 205 -11.93 13.00 -0.77
N SER A 206 -12.27 11.96 0.01
CA SER A 206 -11.27 11.08 0.62
C SER A 206 -10.51 10.29 -0.45
N PHE A 207 -9.20 10.20 -0.30
CA PHE A 207 -8.43 9.17 -0.99
C PHE A 207 -8.68 7.82 -0.29
N TYR A 208 -8.96 6.81 -1.05
CA TYR A 208 -9.08 5.41 -0.61
C TYR A 208 -8.69 4.51 -1.78
N GLN A 209 -7.90 3.49 -1.52
CA GLN A 209 -7.37 2.61 -2.57
C GLN A 209 -8.50 1.95 -3.36
N ILE A 210 -8.37 1.96 -4.69
CA ILE A 210 -9.45 1.51 -5.58
C ILE A 210 -9.55 0.00 -5.74
N ASN A 211 -8.49 -0.72 -5.41
CA ASN A 211 -8.43 -2.18 -5.41
C ASN A 211 -8.28 -2.65 -3.96
N HIS A 212 -9.39 -2.96 -3.34
CA HIS A 212 -9.49 -3.28 -1.92
C HIS A 212 -8.59 -4.47 -1.54
N ASP A 213 -8.75 -5.60 -2.20
CA ASP A 213 -8.08 -6.84 -1.81
C ASP A 213 -6.57 -6.79 -2.07
N GLN A 214 -6.16 -6.14 -3.16
CA GLN A 214 -4.74 -5.91 -3.40
C GLN A 214 -4.13 -4.88 -2.44
N CYS A 215 -4.92 -3.92 -1.97
CA CYS A 215 -4.50 -3.00 -0.92
C CYS A 215 -4.24 -3.74 0.40
N VAL A 216 -5.06 -4.72 0.77
CA VAL A 216 -4.81 -5.58 1.93
C VAL A 216 -3.47 -6.30 1.77
N ASN A 217 -3.20 -6.90 0.62
CA ASN A 217 -1.93 -7.57 0.35
C ASN A 217 -0.73 -6.61 0.45
N LEU A 218 -0.86 -5.43 -0.16
CA LEU A 218 0.18 -4.39 -0.15
C LEU A 218 0.51 -3.94 1.28
N TYR A 219 -0.51 -3.56 2.06
CA TYR A 219 -0.33 -3.05 3.41
C TYR A 219 0.15 -4.14 4.38
N THR A 220 -0.39 -5.35 4.28
CA THR A 220 0.09 -6.50 5.06
C THR A 220 1.57 -6.74 4.80
N LYS A 221 1.99 -6.72 3.53
CA LYS A 221 3.40 -6.86 3.18
C LYS A 221 4.25 -5.72 3.72
N ALA A 222 3.82 -4.48 3.51
CA ALA A 222 4.55 -3.30 3.96
C ALA A 222 4.83 -3.35 5.48
N LEU A 223 3.81 -3.69 6.27
CA LEU A 223 3.93 -3.78 7.72
C LEU A 223 4.71 -5.03 8.18
N SER A 224 4.61 -6.16 7.46
CA SER A 224 5.37 -7.37 7.76
C SER A 224 6.89 -7.24 7.56
N LEU A 225 7.34 -6.20 6.87
CA LEU A 225 8.77 -5.92 6.71
C LEU A 225 9.39 -5.28 7.96
N LEU A 226 8.55 -4.71 8.84
CA LEU A 226 8.98 -4.05 10.06
C LEU A 226 9.30 -5.06 11.15
N ASN A 227 10.40 -4.84 11.84
CA ASN A 227 10.72 -5.55 13.08
C ASN A 227 10.22 -4.72 14.27
N ILE A 228 9.01 -5.00 14.71
CA ILE A 228 8.27 -4.26 15.75
C ILE A 228 8.23 -5.09 17.05
N LYS A 229 8.44 -4.41 18.19
CA LYS A 229 8.41 -4.98 19.54
C LYS A 229 7.28 -4.42 20.42
N GLY A 230 6.47 -3.50 19.89
CA GLY A 230 5.35 -2.87 20.60
C GLY A 230 5.70 -1.58 21.37
N ASN A 231 6.95 -1.15 21.37
CA ASN A 231 7.41 0.05 22.10
C ASN A 231 7.84 1.20 21.17
N GLU A 232 7.64 1.05 19.88
CA GLU A 232 8.08 2.01 18.86
C GLU A 232 7.17 3.23 18.81
N THR A 233 7.78 4.39 18.50
CA THR A 233 7.11 5.58 18.00
C THR A 233 7.26 5.62 16.49
N ALA A 234 6.11 5.59 15.78
CA ALA A 234 6.07 5.59 14.33
C ALA A 234 5.47 6.88 13.76
N ILE A 235 5.94 7.27 12.59
CA ILE A 235 5.36 8.34 11.77
C ILE A 235 4.76 7.71 10.52
N ASP A 236 3.48 8.04 10.23
CA ASP A 236 2.81 7.78 8.96
C ASP A 236 2.78 9.09 8.17
N ALA A 237 3.76 9.28 7.31
CA ALA A 237 3.89 10.47 6.48
C ALA A 237 3.04 10.31 5.21
N TYR A 238 2.29 11.36 4.87
CA TYR A 238 1.28 11.35 3.80
C TYR A 238 0.08 10.44 4.12
N CYS A 239 -0.39 10.47 5.38
CA CYS A 239 -1.30 9.45 5.93
C CYS A 239 -2.72 9.43 5.33
N GLY A 240 -3.13 10.46 4.57
CA GLY A 240 -4.48 10.56 4.03
C GLY A 240 -5.55 10.47 5.13
N ILE A 241 -6.49 9.53 5.00
CA ILE A 241 -7.52 9.27 6.02
C ILE A 241 -7.03 8.34 7.14
N GLY A 242 -5.70 8.09 7.23
CA GLY A 242 -5.04 7.37 8.31
C GLY A 242 -5.01 5.85 8.16
N THR A 243 -5.18 5.31 6.95
CA THR A 243 -5.34 3.85 6.75
C THR A 243 -4.15 3.05 7.26
N ILE A 244 -2.93 3.36 6.81
CA ILE A 244 -1.73 2.58 7.14
C ILE A 244 -1.35 2.79 8.60
N GLY A 245 -1.35 4.06 9.06
CA GLY A 245 -1.01 4.40 10.43
C GLY A 245 -1.92 3.75 11.48
N MET A 246 -3.23 3.66 11.19
CA MET A 246 -4.17 2.98 12.10
C MET A 246 -3.95 1.47 12.14
N ILE A 247 -3.66 0.83 11.00
CA ILE A 247 -3.32 -0.59 10.99
C ILE A 247 -2.02 -0.83 11.79
N LEU A 248 -1.01 0.01 11.60
CA LEU A 248 0.25 -0.07 12.35
C LEU A 248 0.04 0.19 13.85
N SER A 249 -0.86 1.10 14.24
CA SER A 249 -1.07 1.49 15.64
C SER A 249 -1.47 0.32 16.55
N GLN A 250 -2.00 -0.76 15.98
CA GLN A 250 -2.33 -1.98 16.72
C GLN A 250 -1.10 -2.73 17.26
N ASN A 251 0.11 -2.43 16.75
CA ASN A 251 1.33 -3.18 17.02
C ASN A 251 2.48 -2.30 17.53
N VAL A 252 2.28 -1.00 17.72
CA VAL A 252 3.31 -0.06 18.21
C VAL A 252 2.80 0.76 19.38
N LYS A 253 3.70 1.40 20.11
CA LYS A 253 3.35 2.25 21.25
C LYS A 253 2.54 3.48 20.81
N GLN A 254 2.97 4.15 19.74
CA GLN A 254 2.37 5.39 19.28
C GLN A 254 2.58 5.60 17.78
N VAL A 255 1.58 6.19 17.12
CA VAL A 255 1.67 6.64 15.73
C VAL A 255 1.34 8.13 15.65
N ILE A 256 2.07 8.85 14.80
CA ILE A 256 1.76 10.24 14.41
C ILE A 256 1.53 10.23 12.90
N GLY A 257 0.27 10.45 12.48
CA GLY A 257 -0.10 10.60 11.07
C GLY A 257 -0.02 12.06 10.64
N VAL A 258 0.60 12.32 9.50
CA VAL A 258 0.78 13.67 8.95
C VAL A 258 0.19 13.75 7.54
N GLU A 259 -0.65 14.76 7.30
CA GLU A 259 -1.33 14.98 6.03
C GLU A 259 -1.63 16.48 5.87
N SER A 260 -1.42 17.00 4.69
CA SER A 260 -1.66 18.42 4.39
C SER A 260 -3.15 18.77 4.18
N ASN A 261 -3.95 17.79 3.78
CA ASN A 261 -5.39 17.97 3.50
C ASN A 261 -6.21 17.95 4.80
N LYS A 262 -6.81 19.09 5.14
CA LYS A 262 -7.65 19.25 6.35
C LYS A 262 -8.84 18.31 6.40
N ASP A 263 -9.47 18.02 5.27
CA ASP A 263 -10.64 17.12 5.21
C ASP A 263 -10.22 15.66 5.43
N ALA A 264 -9.08 15.26 4.87
CA ALA A 264 -8.50 13.94 5.12
C ALA A 264 -8.14 13.76 6.62
N ILE A 265 -7.52 14.77 7.25
CA ILE A 265 -7.24 14.76 8.70
C ILE A 265 -8.53 14.68 9.54
N LYS A 266 -9.59 15.38 9.13
CA LYS A 266 -10.89 15.29 9.80
C LYS A 266 -11.45 13.87 9.71
N ASP A 267 -11.39 13.25 8.56
CA ASP A 267 -11.81 11.86 8.37
C ASP A 267 -10.89 10.89 9.13
N ALA A 268 -9.57 11.09 9.14
CA ALA A 268 -8.62 10.29 9.91
C ALA A 268 -8.93 10.30 11.42
N LYS A 269 -9.19 11.48 12.00
CA LYS A 269 -9.59 11.61 13.42
C LYS A 269 -10.91 10.91 13.72
N ASN A 270 -11.88 10.97 12.79
CA ASN A 270 -13.16 10.27 12.94
C ASN A 270 -12.95 8.73 12.84
N ASN A 271 -12.09 8.28 11.93
CA ASN A 271 -11.75 6.88 11.75
C ASN A 271 -11.06 6.31 13.00
N ALA A 272 -10.13 7.02 13.60
CA ALA A 272 -9.50 6.59 14.84
C ALA A 272 -10.51 6.43 15.98
N ARG A 273 -11.42 7.42 16.16
CA ARG A 273 -12.48 7.33 17.16
C ARG A 273 -13.44 6.16 16.91
N MET A 274 -13.83 5.94 15.64
CA MET A 274 -14.73 4.84 15.25
C MET A 274 -14.13 3.47 15.56
N ASN A 275 -12.80 3.35 15.48
CA ASN A 275 -12.06 2.13 15.81
C ASN A 275 -11.51 2.11 17.24
N GLN A 276 -11.85 3.09 18.08
CA GLN A 276 -11.42 3.17 19.49
C GLN A 276 -9.89 3.18 19.67
N LEU A 277 -9.16 3.74 18.69
CA LEU A 277 -7.70 3.83 18.73
C LEU A 277 -7.30 5.10 19.50
N SER A 278 -6.57 4.93 20.60
CA SER A 278 -6.11 6.03 21.48
C SER A 278 -4.62 6.38 21.29
N ASN A 279 -3.86 5.50 20.67
CA ASN A 279 -2.41 5.64 20.51
C ASN A 279 -1.99 6.19 19.12
N ILE A 280 -2.93 6.80 18.39
CA ILE A 280 -2.64 7.49 17.12
C ILE A 280 -3.11 8.94 17.18
N GLN A 281 -2.26 9.85 16.72
CA GLN A 281 -2.55 11.29 16.60
C GLN A 281 -2.39 11.73 15.15
N PHE A 282 -3.18 12.74 14.74
CA PHE A 282 -3.14 13.27 13.37
C PHE A 282 -2.84 14.76 13.38
N VAL A 283 -1.85 15.15 12.59
CA VAL A 283 -1.38 16.51 12.41
C VAL A 283 -1.67 16.96 10.98
N CYS A 284 -2.29 18.16 10.86
CA CYS A 284 -2.51 18.77 9.56
C CYS A 284 -1.32 19.68 9.24
N ASP A 285 -0.35 19.16 8.49
CA ASP A 285 0.86 19.89 8.09
C ASP A 285 1.41 19.30 6.79
N ASP A 286 2.29 20.02 6.11
CA ASP A 286 3.12 19.45 5.06
C ASP A 286 4.09 18.42 5.66
N ALA A 287 4.20 17.24 5.06
CA ALA A 287 5.03 16.17 5.60
C ALA A 287 6.51 16.58 5.72
N THR A 288 7.03 17.36 4.76
CA THR A 288 8.41 17.84 4.80
C THR A 288 8.62 18.83 5.94
N GLU A 289 7.73 19.79 6.11
CA GLU A 289 7.84 20.81 7.16
C GLU A 289 7.67 20.19 8.55
N PHE A 290 6.75 19.24 8.71
CA PHE A 290 6.58 18.51 9.95
C PHE A 290 7.85 17.72 10.32
N MET A 291 8.42 16.97 9.37
CA MET A 291 9.65 16.21 9.63
C MET A 291 10.85 17.11 9.97
N LYS A 292 10.95 18.31 9.37
CA LYS A 292 11.96 19.31 9.73
C LYS A 292 11.81 19.80 11.18
N LYS A 293 10.59 20.03 11.64
CA LYS A 293 10.32 20.43 13.04
C LYS A 293 10.77 19.32 13.99
N LEU A 294 10.35 18.09 13.76
CA LEU A 294 10.74 16.94 14.59
C LEU A 294 12.27 16.77 14.65
N ALA A 295 12.93 16.92 13.49
CA ALA A 295 14.39 16.80 13.38
C ALA A 295 15.10 17.90 14.18
N LYS A 296 14.61 19.16 14.11
CA LYS A 296 15.14 20.29 14.90
C LYS A 296 14.97 20.06 16.40
N GLU A 297 13.83 19.52 16.81
CA GLU A 297 13.49 19.23 18.20
C GLU A 297 14.10 17.92 18.72
N LYS A 298 14.80 17.17 17.86
CA LYS A 298 15.45 15.88 18.15
C LYS A 298 14.48 14.85 18.75
N HIS A 299 13.24 14.82 18.24
CA HIS A 299 12.28 13.79 18.66
C HIS A 299 12.77 12.39 18.36
N LYS A 300 12.47 11.45 19.26
CA LYS A 300 12.77 10.05 19.02
C LYS A 300 11.70 9.44 18.11
N VAL A 301 12.13 8.93 16.97
CA VAL A 301 11.31 8.21 15.98
C VAL A 301 11.98 6.88 15.68
N ASP A 302 11.26 5.78 15.81
CA ASP A 302 11.80 4.44 15.56
C ASP A 302 11.48 3.94 14.15
N VAL A 303 10.28 4.29 13.63
CA VAL A 303 9.77 3.84 12.34
C VAL A 303 9.17 5.02 11.57
N VAL A 304 9.44 5.09 10.27
CA VAL A 304 8.73 5.98 9.34
C VAL A 304 8.07 5.13 8.26
N ILE A 305 6.78 5.36 8.02
CA ILE A 305 6.08 4.87 6.83
C ILE A 305 5.83 6.09 5.94
N MET A 306 6.07 5.93 4.65
CA MET A 306 5.81 6.97 3.67
C MET A 306 5.17 6.40 2.42
N ASP A 307 4.09 7.04 1.98
CA ASP A 307 3.39 6.80 0.71
C ASP A 307 3.19 8.14 -0.02
N PRO A 308 4.29 8.73 -0.54
CA PRO A 308 4.25 10.06 -1.14
C PRO A 308 3.51 10.07 -2.47
N PRO A 309 3.14 11.27 -3.00
CA PRO A 309 2.57 11.41 -4.33
C PRO A 309 3.54 10.93 -5.42
N ARG A 310 3.07 10.84 -6.67
CA ARG A 310 3.86 10.39 -7.83
C ARG A 310 5.20 11.10 -8.03
N SER A 311 5.32 12.33 -7.55
CA SER A 311 6.60 13.08 -7.60
C SER A 311 7.70 12.51 -6.69
N GLY A 312 7.36 11.56 -5.83
CA GLY A 312 8.24 11.03 -4.80
C GLY A 312 8.39 11.97 -3.61
N SER A 313 9.41 11.74 -2.78
CA SER A 313 9.69 12.54 -1.60
C SER A 313 10.63 13.72 -1.90
N THR A 314 10.65 14.70 -1.00
CA THR A 314 11.58 15.84 -1.10
C THR A 314 12.92 15.49 -0.47
N LYS A 315 13.98 16.18 -0.95
CA LYS A 315 15.31 16.03 -0.36
C LYS A 315 15.30 16.44 1.12
N GLN A 316 14.60 17.53 1.46
CA GLN A 316 14.50 18.03 2.84
C GLN A 316 13.80 17.01 3.77
N PHE A 317 12.78 16.30 3.27
CA PHE A 317 12.15 15.21 4.03
C PHE A 317 13.19 14.13 4.33
N MET A 318 13.91 13.66 3.32
CA MET A 318 14.92 12.59 3.47
C MET A 318 16.10 13.03 4.37
N ASP A 319 16.52 14.28 4.28
CA ASP A 319 17.54 14.85 5.20
C ASP A 319 17.02 14.87 6.65
N SER A 320 15.74 15.17 6.86
CA SER A 320 15.10 15.09 8.17
C SER A 320 15.05 13.64 8.71
N VAL A 321 14.77 12.69 7.85
CA VAL A 321 14.84 11.25 8.19
C VAL A 321 16.27 10.88 8.64
N LYS A 322 17.30 11.38 7.96
CA LYS A 322 18.70 11.17 8.39
C LYS A 322 18.98 11.71 9.80
N ILE A 323 18.46 12.91 10.13
CA ILE A 323 18.67 13.53 11.44
C ILE A 323 17.91 12.79 12.54
N LEU A 324 16.65 12.43 12.29
CA LEU A 324 15.80 11.67 13.21
C LEU A 324 16.32 10.24 13.41
N ASN A 325 17.00 9.71 12.40
CA ASN A 325 17.66 8.42 12.40
C ASN A 325 16.76 7.24 12.83
N PRO A 326 15.54 7.10 12.26
CA PRO A 326 14.69 5.94 12.53
C PRO A 326 15.40 4.66 12.09
N LYS A 327 15.16 3.57 12.83
CA LYS A 327 15.76 2.27 12.52
C LYS A 327 15.27 1.70 11.18
N GLN A 328 14.03 2.02 10.83
CA GLN A 328 13.33 1.44 9.69
C GLN A 328 12.47 2.48 8.99
N VAL A 329 12.51 2.51 7.67
CA VAL A 329 11.63 3.31 6.83
C VAL A 329 10.96 2.38 5.82
N VAL A 330 9.63 2.28 5.86
CA VAL A 330 8.85 1.61 4.82
C VAL A 330 8.45 2.65 3.79
N TYR A 331 8.81 2.42 2.54
CA TYR A 331 8.47 3.30 1.44
C TYR A 331 7.57 2.55 0.45
N ILE A 332 6.30 2.98 0.36
CA ILE A 332 5.30 2.54 -0.62
C ILE A 332 5.26 3.57 -1.73
N SER A 333 5.14 3.15 -2.99
CA SER A 333 5.07 4.09 -4.11
C SER A 333 4.26 3.56 -5.29
N CYS A 334 3.45 4.44 -5.85
CA CYS A 334 2.74 4.23 -7.12
C CYS A 334 3.59 4.64 -8.36
N ASP A 335 4.78 5.20 -8.15
CA ASP A 335 5.73 5.53 -9.23
C ASP A 335 7.13 4.99 -8.90
N PRO A 336 7.48 3.82 -9.41
CA PRO A 336 8.77 3.19 -9.14
C PRO A 336 9.98 3.99 -9.60
N THR A 337 9.83 4.84 -10.62
CA THR A 337 10.96 5.63 -11.15
C THR A 337 11.38 6.70 -10.17
N THR A 338 10.42 7.39 -9.57
CA THR A 338 10.68 8.36 -8.51
C THR A 338 11.15 7.69 -7.22
N GLN A 339 10.62 6.51 -6.89
CA GLN A 339 11.09 5.75 -5.74
C GLN A 339 12.54 5.29 -5.90
N ILE A 340 12.95 4.80 -7.07
CA ILE A 340 14.34 4.41 -7.35
C ILE A 340 15.29 5.61 -7.20
N ARG A 341 14.89 6.79 -7.69
CA ARG A 341 15.63 8.05 -7.48
C ARG A 341 15.82 8.33 -5.98
N ASP A 342 14.76 8.23 -5.22
CA ASP A 342 14.76 8.51 -3.78
C ASP A 342 15.59 7.47 -3.00
N ILE A 343 15.53 6.19 -3.38
CA ILE A 343 16.37 5.11 -2.83
C ILE A 343 17.86 5.41 -3.06
N GLN A 344 18.24 5.95 -4.22
CA GLN A 344 19.61 6.37 -4.44
C GLN A 344 20.05 7.48 -3.48
N TYR A 345 19.13 8.38 -3.13
CA TYR A 345 19.41 9.41 -2.13
C TYR A 345 19.48 8.82 -0.72
N PHE A 346 18.53 7.97 -0.34
CA PHE A 346 18.55 7.26 0.94
C PHE A 346 19.85 6.47 1.13
N LYS A 347 20.35 5.83 0.08
CA LYS A 347 21.66 5.15 0.12
C LYS A 347 22.81 6.11 0.43
N LYS A 348 22.82 7.34 -0.11
CA LYS A 348 23.85 8.36 0.20
C LYS A 348 23.82 8.81 1.65
N ILE A 349 22.66 8.74 2.30
CA ILE A 349 22.48 9.16 3.71
C ILE A 349 22.52 7.97 4.69
N GLY A 350 22.91 6.77 4.23
CA GLY A 350 23.18 5.61 5.08
C GLY A 350 22.06 4.58 5.19
N TYR A 351 20.94 4.73 4.47
CA TYR A 351 19.87 3.73 4.41
C TYR A 351 20.03 2.81 3.21
N HIS A 352 19.78 1.54 3.40
CA HIS A 352 19.88 0.52 2.37
C HIS A 352 18.60 -0.29 2.26
N THR A 353 18.28 -0.71 1.04
CA THR A 353 17.28 -1.74 0.78
C THR A 353 17.88 -2.85 -0.08
N HIS A 354 17.43 -4.07 0.11
CA HIS A 354 17.91 -5.24 -0.62
C HIS A 354 16.84 -5.87 -1.50
N THR A 355 15.57 -5.60 -1.20
CA THR A 355 14.45 -6.24 -1.89
C THR A 355 13.38 -5.20 -2.19
N MET A 356 12.83 -5.26 -3.40
CA MET A 356 11.67 -4.49 -3.81
C MET A 356 10.54 -5.46 -4.13
N TYR A 357 9.38 -5.24 -3.52
CA TYR A 357 8.16 -6.01 -3.73
C TYR A 357 7.22 -5.24 -4.62
N LEU A 358 6.63 -5.92 -5.59
CA LEU A 358 5.76 -5.35 -6.61
C LEU A 358 4.34 -5.88 -6.47
N TYR A 359 3.36 -5.00 -6.59
CA TYR A 359 1.94 -5.34 -6.50
C TYR A 359 1.17 -4.76 -7.67
N ASP A 360 0.40 -5.61 -8.36
CA ASP A 360 -0.50 -5.14 -9.40
C ASP A 360 -1.79 -4.59 -8.79
N MET A 361 -1.72 -3.34 -8.35
CA MET A 361 -2.88 -2.60 -7.83
C MET A 361 -3.88 -2.23 -8.93
N PHE A 362 -3.41 -2.14 -10.17
CA PHE A 362 -4.16 -1.62 -11.32
C PHE A 362 -4.06 -2.57 -12.52
N PRO A 363 -4.69 -3.77 -12.46
CA PRO A 363 -4.75 -4.68 -13.60
C PRO A 363 -5.16 -3.99 -14.91
N HIS A 364 -4.58 -4.44 -16.00
CA HIS A 364 -4.73 -3.90 -17.36
C HIS A 364 -4.11 -2.52 -17.60
N THR A 365 -3.36 -1.97 -16.65
CA THR A 365 -2.67 -0.68 -16.79
C THR A 365 -1.16 -0.84 -16.64
N ARG A 366 -0.39 0.18 -17.07
CA ARG A 366 1.08 0.21 -16.89
C ARG A 366 1.53 0.43 -15.43
N HIS A 367 0.61 0.75 -14.54
CA HIS A 367 0.95 1.09 -13.16
C HIS A 367 1.26 -0.16 -12.35
N VAL A 368 2.25 -0.04 -11.48
CA VAL A 368 2.63 -1.04 -10.48
C VAL A 368 2.94 -0.32 -9.17
N GLU A 369 2.45 -0.86 -8.08
CA GLU A 369 2.79 -0.40 -6.73
C GLU A 369 4.02 -1.15 -6.23
N THR A 370 4.88 -0.44 -5.53
CA THR A 370 6.13 -0.99 -5.02
C THR A 370 6.30 -0.72 -3.53
N VAL A 371 6.95 -1.66 -2.84
CA VAL A 371 7.26 -1.54 -1.41
C VAL A 371 8.70 -1.91 -1.17
N VAL A 372 9.40 -1.08 -0.42
CA VAL A 372 10.75 -1.37 0.08
C VAL A 372 10.84 -1.06 1.57
N LEU A 373 11.69 -1.83 2.26
CA LEU A 373 12.18 -1.49 3.59
C LEU A 373 13.58 -0.91 3.46
N LEU A 374 13.77 0.28 4.02
CA LEU A 374 15.06 0.96 4.12
C LEU A 374 15.54 0.89 5.58
N SER A 375 16.78 0.51 5.81
CA SER A 375 17.39 0.43 7.14
C SER A 375 18.90 0.65 7.08
N HIS A 376 19.52 0.94 8.22
CA HIS A 376 20.98 1.07 8.34
C HIS A 376 21.72 -0.26 8.35
N LYS A 377 21.05 -1.35 8.69
CA LYS A 377 21.61 -2.71 8.72
C LYS A 377 21.13 -3.51 7.53
N LYS A 378 21.99 -4.41 7.04
CA LYS A 378 21.48 -5.52 6.22
C LYS A 378 20.44 -6.27 7.06
N PRO A 379 19.22 -6.49 6.53
CA PRO A 379 18.26 -7.31 7.29
C PRO A 379 18.86 -8.70 7.48
N ASP A 380 19.12 -9.04 8.72
CA ASP A 380 19.52 -10.39 9.10
C ASP A 380 18.27 -11.27 9.05
N GLY A 381 18.05 -11.93 7.92
CA GLY A 381 17.02 -12.93 7.72
C GLY A 381 15.60 -12.39 7.47
N HIS A 382 14.94 -12.93 6.46
CA HIS A 382 13.51 -12.72 6.23
C HIS A 382 12.69 -13.64 7.13
N ILE A 383 11.90 -13.08 8.03
CA ILE A 383 10.82 -13.82 8.68
C ILE A 383 9.61 -13.72 7.75
N ASN A 384 9.31 -14.79 7.01
CA ASN A 384 8.05 -14.91 6.29
C ASN A 384 6.94 -15.23 7.28
N VAL A 385 6.23 -14.22 7.75
CA VAL A 385 4.99 -14.42 8.51
C VAL A 385 3.86 -14.63 7.49
N LYS A 386 3.37 -15.87 7.40
CA LYS A 386 2.15 -16.18 6.65
C LYS A 386 0.97 -15.75 7.51
N VAL A 387 0.39 -14.61 7.23
CA VAL A 387 -0.84 -14.16 7.90
C VAL A 387 -2.01 -14.74 7.11
N GLU A 388 -2.66 -15.75 7.66
CA GLU A 388 -3.93 -16.28 7.15
C GLU A 388 -5.08 -15.54 7.83
N PHE A 389 -5.78 -14.71 7.07
CA PHE A 389 -7.06 -14.14 7.52
C PHE A 389 -8.14 -15.19 7.26
N GLY A 390 -8.69 -15.77 8.34
CA GLY A 390 -9.80 -16.73 8.24
C GLY A 390 -11.08 -16.04 7.74
N GLU A 391 -11.76 -16.69 6.80
CA GLU A 391 -13.14 -16.36 6.46
C GLU A 391 -14.05 -16.76 7.65
N GLY A 392 -14.33 -15.82 8.51
CA GLY A 392 -15.26 -16.03 9.64
C GLY A 392 -15.28 -14.80 10.53
N GLY A 393 -16.46 -14.20 10.67
CA GLY A 393 -16.73 -13.04 11.51
C GLY A 393 -16.42 -13.30 12.99
N GLY A 394 -15.16 -13.16 13.35
CA GLY A 394 -14.68 -13.26 14.70
C GLY A 394 -13.31 -12.60 14.81
N LYS A 395 -13.09 -11.89 15.91
CA LYS A 395 -11.79 -11.33 16.29
C LYS A 395 -10.72 -12.40 16.09
N VAL A 396 -9.70 -12.14 15.28
CA VAL A 396 -8.52 -13.00 15.18
C VAL A 396 -7.90 -13.01 16.58
N PRO A 397 -7.80 -14.15 17.27
CA PRO A 397 -7.19 -14.19 18.60
C PRO A 397 -5.70 -13.90 18.44
N LEU A 398 -5.28 -12.71 18.85
CA LEU A 398 -3.86 -12.31 18.93
C LEU A 398 -3.01 -13.31 19.74
N ASP A 399 -3.64 -14.00 20.69
CA ASP A 399 -3.01 -15.06 21.51
C ASP A 399 -2.46 -16.24 20.69
N ASN A 400 -3.04 -16.57 19.53
CA ASN A 400 -2.53 -17.64 18.68
C ASN A 400 -1.33 -17.21 17.85
N ILE A 401 -1.21 -15.90 17.51
CA ILE A 401 -0.04 -15.35 16.83
C ILE A 401 1.10 -15.20 17.83
N ALA A 402 0.82 -14.70 19.04
CA ALA A 402 1.80 -14.61 20.12
C ALA A 402 2.31 -16.00 20.54
N LYS A 403 1.44 -16.98 20.76
CA LYS A 403 1.83 -18.36 21.11
C LYS A 403 2.61 -19.07 20.01
N ARG A 404 2.29 -18.82 18.72
CA ARG A 404 3.11 -19.34 17.60
C ARG A 404 4.44 -18.61 17.45
N ALA A 405 4.50 -17.31 17.78
CA ALA A 405 5.75 -16.55 17.81
C ALA A 405 6.64 -16.98 18.99
N GLU A 406 6.06 -17.30 20.16
CA GLU A 406 6.78 -17.83 21.32
C GLU A 406 7.26 -19.28 21.11
N SER A 407 6.55 -20.09 20.32
CA SER A 407 6.96 -21.44 19.95
C SER A 407 7.97 -21.48 18.80
N TYR A 408 8.15 -20.37 18.07
CA TYR A 408 9.18 -20.25 17.05
C TYR A 408 10.48 -19.79 17.70
N LYS A 409 11.28 -20.73 18.19
CA LYS A 409 12.71 -20.50 18.43
C LYS A 409 13.36 -20.39 17.04
N PRO A 410 13.92 -19.23 16.62
CA PRO A 410 14.78 -19.19 15.47
C PRO A 410 15.87 -20.22 15.69
N LYS A 411 16.20 -21.05 14.71
CA LYS A 411 17.45 -21.81 14.75
C LYS A 411 18.57 -20.76 14.82
N GLU A 412 19.03 -20.46 16.00
CA GLU A 412 20.21 -19.62 16.18
C GLU A 412 21.31 -20.25 15.34
N ARG A 413 21.92 -19.45 14.47
CA ARG A 413 23.10 -19.91 13.74
C ARG A 413 24.18 -20.10 14.77
N VAL A 414 24.44 -21.36 15.10
CA VAL A 414 25.52 -21.75 16.04
C VAL A 414 26.82 -21.27 15.40
N THR A 415 27.41 -20.24 15.99
CA THR A 415 28.72 -19.71 15.53
C THR A 415 29.85 -20.53 16.12
N TYR A 416 31.01 -20.54 15.44
CA TYR A 416 32.20 -21.22 15.99
C TYR A 416 32.57 -20.73 17.41
N LYS A 417 32.25 -19.49 17.72
CA LYS A 417 32.43 -18.93 19.07
C LYS A 417 31.52 -19.59 20.08
N MET A 418 30.23 -19.75 19.78
CA MET A 418 29.27 -20.42 20.65
C MET A 418 29.61 -21.87 20.88
N ILE A 419 30.00 -22.61 19.86
CA ILE A 419 30.47 -24.00 19.95
C ILE A 419 31.68 -24.10 20.91
N LYS A 420 32.64 -23.20 20.78
CA LYS A 420 33.83 -23.19 21.67
C LYS A 420 33.46 -22.88 23.11
N GLU A 421 32.59 -21.89 23.35
CA GLU A 421 32.15 -21.52 24.70
C GLU A 421 31.32 -22.64 25.36
N TYR A 422 30.46 -23.33 24.61
CA TYR A 422 29.70 -24.49 25.08
C TYR A 422 30.63 -25.65 25.47
N ILE A 423 31.57 -26.01 24.60
CA ILE A 423 32.50 -27.13 24.87
C ILE A 423 33.39 -26.80 26.07
N GLU A 424 33.88 -25.59 26.19
CA GLU A 424 34.68 -25.17 27.34
C GLU A 424 33.88 -25.24 28.66
N ALA A 425 32.61 -24.81 28.62
CA ALA A 425 31.72 -24.85 29.79
C ALA A 425 31.30 -26.28 30.20
N LYS A 426 31.00 -27.15 29.21
CA LYS A 426 30.47 -28.49 29.45
C LYS A 426 31.55 -29.56 29.69
N TYR A 427 32.63 -29.45 28.94
CA TYR A 427 33.70 -30.49 28.94
C TYR A 427 35.02 -30.02 29.53
N GLY A 428 35.16 -28.73 29.87
CA GLY A 428 36.35 -28.20 30.57
C GLY A 428 37.60 -28.03 29.69
N PHE A 429 37.51 -28.18 28.35
CA PHE A 429 38.67 -28.03 27.48
C PHE A 429 38.39 -27.13 26.29
N LYS A 430 39.42 -26.50 25.73
CA LYS A 430 39.32 -25.59 24.55
C LYS A 430 39.47 -26.35 23.24
N VAL A 431 38.61 -26.01 22.26
CA VAL A 431 38.73 -26.50 20.87
C VAL A 431 39.12 -25.39 19.93
N HIS A 432 39.88 -25.72 18.90
CA HIS A 432 40.26 -24.78 17.87
C HIS A 432 39.21 -24.73 16.76
N THR A 433 38.99 -23.56 16.16
CA THR A 433 38.02 -23.38 15.07
C THR A 433 38.26 -24.32 13.88
N ALA A 434 39.52 -24.66 13.58
CA ALA A 434 39.86 -25.61 12.53
C ALA A 434 39.28 -27.03 12.83
N TYR A 435 39.20 -27.45 14.06
CA TYR A 435 38.61 -28.75 14.45
C TYR A 435 37.11 -28.76 14.26
N ILE A 436 36.45 -27.66 14.61
CA ILE A 436 34.99 -27.50 14.38
C ILE A 436 34.70 -27.54 12.88
N ALA A 437 35.52 -26.86 12.08
CA ALA A 437 35.38 -26.85 10.63
C ALA A 437 35.59 -28.24 9.99
N GLU A 438 36.53 -29.05 10.55
CA GLU A 438 36.77 -30.41 10.12
C GLU A 438 35.57 -31.31 10.39
N VAL A 439 35.08 -31.33 11.65
CA VAL A 439 33.90 -32.11 12.03
C VAL A 439 32.65 -31.72 11.26
N LYS A 440 32.43 -30.41 11.00
CA LYS A 440 31.33 -29.97 10.16
C LYS A 440 31.41 -30.52 8.74
N ARG A 441 32.60 -30.55 8.17
CA ARG A 441 32.83 -31.06 6.81
C ARG A 441 32.58 -32.57 6.75
N ASP A 442 33.04 -33.30 7.75
CA ASP A 442 32.86 -34.75 7.88
C ASP A 442 31.38 -35.12 8.04
N LEU A 443 30.59 -34.23 8.66
CA LEU A 443 29.14 -34.40 8.83
C LEU A 443 28.32 -33.87 7.65
N GLY A 444 28.95 -33.33 6.59
CA GLY A 444 28.26 -32.75 5.42
C GLY A 444 27.47 -31.48 5.74
N LEU A 445 27.80 -30.79 6.83
CA LEU A 445 27.09 -29.56 7.21
C LEU A 445 27.59 -28.34 6.42
N PRO A 446 26.71 -27.33 6.19
CA PRO A 446 27.07 -26.15 5.40
C PRO A 446 28.29 -25.42 5.98
N MET A 447 29.29 -25.19 5.14
CA MET A 447 30.49 -24.41 5.45
C MET A 447 30.33 -22.99 4.91
N TYR A 448 30.78 -22.00 5.68
CA TYR A 448 30.89 -20.62 5.23
C TYR A 448 32.34 -20.21 5.29
N ASP A 449 32.90 -19.76 4.17
CA ASP A 449 34.28 -19.31 4.10
C ASP A 449 34.49 -18.07 4.97
N ALA A 450 35.54 -18.14 5.80
CA ALA A 450 35.97 -16.96 6.55
C ALA A 450 36.59 -15.93 5.57
N PRO A 451 36.46 -14.61 5.83
CA PRO A 451 37.05 -13.58 4.98
C PRO A 451 38.56 -13.69 4.76
N ASN A 452 39.26 -14.52 5.55
CA ASN A 452 40.69 -14.74 5.57
C ASN A 452 41.06 -16.21 5.28
N ALA A 453 40.25 -16.97 4.57
CA ALA A 453 40.58 -18.34 4.18
C ALA A 453 41.76 -18.32 3.18
N VAL A 454 42.88 -19.02 3.50
CA VAL A 454 44.05 -19.15 2.66
C VAL A 454 44.01 -20.54 2.02
N GLU A 455 44.19 -20.63 0.72
CA GLU A 455 44.07 -21.89 -0.04
C GLU A 455 45.20 -22.89 0.24
N GLU A 456 46.37 -22.45 0.73
CA GLU A 456 47.51 -23.34 1.07
C GLU A 456 47.97 -23.16 2.53
N LEU A 457 48.06 -24.27 3.25
CA LEU A 457 48.59 -24.32 4.61
C LEU A 457 50.12 -24.52 4.62
N LYS A 458 50.83 -23.63 5.29
CA LYS A 458 52.27 -23.69 5.45
C LYS A 458 52.77 -24.80 6.39
N GLN A 459 51.90 -25.53 7.09
CA GLN A 459 52.27 -26.66 7.99
C GLN A 459 51.16 -27.74 7.97
N PRO A 460 51.52 -29.05 8.22
CA PRO A 460 50.52 -30.12 8.28
C PRO A 460 49.53 -29.94 9.41
N ARG A 461 48.24 -30.21 9.12
CA ARG A 461 47.12 -30.09 10.09
C ARG A 461 47.26 -31.12 11.21
N LYS A 462 47.12 -30.67 12.45
CA LYS A 462 46.85 -31.59 13.58
C LYS A 462 45.35 -31.89 13.56
N HIS A 463 44.98 -33.19 13.59
CA HIS A 463 43.58 -33.62 13.68
C HIS A 463 43.09 -33.55 15.13
N PRO A 464 41.80 -33.31 15.37
CA PRO A 464 41.22 -33.37 16.72
C PRO A 464 41.25 -34.79 17.27
N THR A 465 41.39 -34.92 18.59
CA THR A 465 41.25 -36.20 19.27
C THR A 465 39.82 -36.69 19.24
N ALA A 466 39.57 -38.00 19.38
CA ALA A 466 38.23 -38.58 19.38
C ALA A 466 37.28 -37.88 20.37
N GLU A 467 37.76 -37.57 21.58
CA GLU A 467 37.04 -36.85 22.61
C GLU A 467 36.61 -35.45 22.18
N LYS A 468 37.45 -34.72 21.45
CA LYS A 468 37.13 -33.39 20.88
C LYS A 468 36.15 -33.48 19.72
N VAL A 469 36.20 -34.54 18.93
CA VAL A 469 35.25 -34.80 17.85
C VAL A 469 33.87 -35.04 18.42
N GLU A 470 33.73 -35.86 19.44
CA GLU A 470 32.47 -36.15 20.11
C GLU A 470 31.88 -34.89 20.79
N ALA A 471 32.69 -34.11 21.49
CA ALA A 471 32.24 -32.84 22.08
C ALA A 471 31.76 -31.81 21.06
N ILE A 472 32.37 -31.77 19.84
CA ILE A 472 31.95 -30.91 18.77
C ILE A 472 30.64 -31.41 18.12
N LYS A 473 30.48 -32.73 17.96
CA LYS A 473 29.24 -33.33 17.41
C LYS A 473 28.03 -33.09 18.31
N ASP A 474 28.24 -33.07 19.62
CA ASP A 474 27.18 -32.84 20.60
C ASP A 474 26.53 -31.45 20.55
N GLU A 475 27.27 -30.46 20.00
CA GLU A 475 26.77 -29.06 19.84
C GLU A 475 26.36 -28.70 18.40
N LEU A 476 26.66 -29.55 17.42
CA LEU A 476 26.32 -29.32 16.01
C LEU A 476 24.95 -29.85 15.65
#